data_019b209fac182264164d45fcb6ac75aa
#
_entry.id   019b209fac182264164d45fcb6ac75aa
#
_cell.length_a   1.000
_cell.length_b   1.000
_cell.length_c   1.000
_cell.angle_alpha   90.00
_cell.angle_beta   90.00
_cell.angle_gamma   90.00
#
_symmetry.space_group_name_H-M   'P 1'
#
loop_
_entity.id
_entity.type
_entity.pdbx_description
1 polymer ?
#
loop_
_entity_poly.entity_id
_entity_poly.type
_entity_poly.pdbx_seq_one_letter_code
_entity_poly.pdbx_strand_id
1 'polypeptide(L)'
;MKTDAKQTLVESTKESDGRGTNRPSSLVPRPSFLLLAVVACVAAANADVTWQRKSSTTGDMPIPNAGKEQTCCLVLDIDKDGVEDFVVGERTQAPSVVWYKYNGKTWDRFVIDDTRKNPEAGGDFYDIDRDGDLDIILGQDASGNAIWWWENPYPDFSKPWTCRYIKNSGAHKHHDQTIADFDGDGQVEFVSWNQQGKQLLLFEIPSDPKSAEPWSSTVIYSWSSGREREGFPSIPVDIDLDGKVDIVGGGRWFKHAGGTKYEEHAIDAEMAFTQCAAGQLVKGGRPEVVFSPGDMDGPAKWYEWTGKEWAAHTLRDVIHGHTCEIRDIDADGNLDVFIGEMGNPGAGDKARTFIWFGDGKGSFKETVASEGQGIHEGKLGDLDGDGDLDILMKPYSHNTPRIDVLLNGGRSAAGPAVAEGGWQVLFDGTDLSQWQNDSGGKPSPGWVIENGVLARSPNAGMIWTKERFGDFILDLELKTEGNSGIFFRTDNPKDCVQTGIEIQVYKRVDKPSTHSCGAVYDALAPSKEMTRDGQWNHITITAKDNKIGIVMNGEQIIDMDLNRWTEPGINPTDGSKNKFRTALKDFKREGHIGFQDHGANVWLRNVRIKPL
;
A
#
# COMPACT_ATOMS: atom_id res chain seq x y z
N MET A 1 -34.76 51.43 34.32
CA MET A 1 -35.99 51.03 35.00
C MET A 1 -35.89 49.53 35.14
N LYS A 2 -35.46 49.05 36.29
CA LYS A 2 -36.28 48.57 37.45
C LYS A 2 -37.25 47.47 36.98
N THR A 3 -37.36 46.25 37.48
CA THR A 3 -37.02 45.65 38.79
C THR A 3 -37.20 44.16 38.62
N ASP A 4 -36.34 43.30 39.15
CA ASP A 4 -36.47 42.57 40.42
C ASP A 4 -37.73 41.65 40.50
N ALA A 5 -37.78 40.46 41.04
CA ALA A 5 -36.92 39.69 41.92
C ALA A 5 -37.72 38.41 42.37
N LYS A 6 -36.96 37.43 42.83
CA LYS A 6 -37.19 36.55 44.02
C LYS A 6 -38.24 35.41 43.95
N GLN A 7 -37.76 34.19 44.08
CA GLN A 7 -37.63 33.35 45.32
C GLN A 7 -38.95 32.87 45.92
N THR A 8 -39.13 31.57 46.17
CA THR A 8 -39.00 30.98 47.49
C THR A 8 -39.33 29.49 47.50
N LEU A 9 -38.46 28.75 48.15
CA LEU A 9 -38.62 27.47 48.83
C LEU A 9 -39.98 27.25 49.53
N VAL A 10 -40.34 25.97 49.80
CA VAL A 10 -40.64 25.43 51.16
C VAL A 10 -40.73 23.88 51.12
N GLU A 11 -40.06 23.29 52.08
CA GLU A 11 -40.09 21.91 52.61
C GLU A 11 -41.41 21.48 53.18
N SER A 12 -41.60 20.17 53.39
CA SER A 12 -41.75 19.49 54.69
C SER A 12 -42.50 18.16 54.51
N THR A 13 -41.98 17.05 54.92
CA THR A 13 -41.89 16.28 56.16
C THR A 13 -43.14 15.47 56.56
N LYS A 14 -42.79 14.24 56.91
CA LYS A 14 -43.27 13.35 58.04
C LYS A 14 -44.26 12.23 57.74
N GLU A 15 -43.77 11.04 57.96
CA GLU A 15 -43.94 10.11 59.14
C GLU A 15 -45.32 9.44 59.18
N SER A 16 -45.44 8.13 59.36
CA SER A 16 -45.18 7.21 60.46
C SER A 16 -45.85 5.85 60.18
N ASP A 17 -45.29 4.81 60.54
CA ASP A 17 -45.27 3.93 61.71
C ASP A 17 -46.18 2.70 61.60
N GLY A 18 -45.65 1.51 61.99
CA GLY A 18 -46.56 0.38 62.35
C GLY A 18 -45.93 -1.03 62.25
N ARG A 19 -45.10 -1.38 63.21
CA ARG A 19 -44.88 -2.62 64.00
C ARG A 19 -45.48 -3.95 63.55
N GLY A 20 -44.65 -5.02 63.70
CA GLY A 20 -45.16 -6.35 64.14
C GLY A 20 -44.27 -7.56 63.80
N THR A 21 -43.29 -7.88 64.55
CA THR A 21 -42.93 -9.07 65.37
C THR A 21 -42.67 -10.44 64.73
N ASN A 22 -41.46 -10.94 65.08
CA ASN A 22 -40.99 -12.28 65.49
C ASN A 22 -40.55 -13.36 64.48
N ARG A 23 -39.27 -13.53 64.40
CA ARG A 23 -38.28 -14.62 64.66
C ARG A 23 -38.69 -16.11 64.47
N PRO A 24 -37.64 -17.04 64.27
CA PRO A 24 -36.51 -17.12 63.41
C PRO A 24 -36.38 -18.53 62.76
N SER A 25 -35.60 -18.66 61.67
CA SER A 25 -35.00 -19.95 61.35
C SER A 25 -33.71 -19.77 60.56
N SER A 26 -32.74 -20.54 60.94
CA SER A 26 -31.37 -20.74 60.54
C SER A 26 -31.03 -20.53 59.05
N LEU A 27 -30.07 -19.69 58.83
CA LEU A 27 -29.37 -19.54 57.50
C LEU A 27 -27.94 -20.06 57.62
N VAL A 28 -27.66 -21.08 56.82
CA VAL A 28 -26.29 -21.54 56.45
C VAL A 28 -25.74 -20.58 55.44
N PRO A 29 -24.53 -20.04 55.58
CA PRO A 29 -23.96 -19.15 54.59
C PRO A 29 -23.43 -19.94 53.37
N ARG A 30 -23.93 -19.61 52.19
CA ARG A 30 -23.30 -19.99 50.92
C ARG A 30 -22.13 -19.08 50.63
N PRO A 31 -20.96 -19.60 50.15
CA PRO A 31 -19.86 -18.74 49.74
C PRO A 31 -20.20 -18.02 48.44
N SER A 32 -20.13 -16.69 48.46
CA SER A 32 -20.16 -15.83 47.29
C SER A 32 -18.82 -15.99 46.52
N PHE A 33 -18.87 -16.67 45.41
CA PHE A 33 -17.77 -16.59 44.44
C PHE A 33 -17.79 -15.21 43.78
N LEU A 34 -16.85 -14.35 44.18
CA LEU A 34 -16.53 -13.14 43.50
C LEU A 34 -15.76 -13.57 42.23
N LEU A 35 -16.43 -13.56 41.08
CA LEU A 35 -15.78 -13.75 39.77
C LEU A 35 -14.97 -12.48 39.49
N LEU A 36 -13.68 -12.51 39.85
CA LEU A 36 -12.73 -11.51 39.38
C LEU A 36 -12.52 -11.80 37.89
N ALA A 37 -13.16 -11.03 37.01
CA ALA A 37 -12.81 -10.97 35.63
C ALA A 37 -11.42 -10.29 35.56
N VAL A 38 -10.36 -11.10 35.50
CA VAL A 38 -9.06 -10.64 35.07
C VAL A 38 -9.19 -10.42 33.57
N VAL A 39 -9.43 -9.17 33.19
CA VAL A 39 -9.16 -8.72 31.82
C VAL A 39 -7.64 -8.75 31.69
N ALA A 40 -7.11 -9.87 31.22
CA ALA A 40 -5.75 -9.91 30.70
C ALA A 40 -5.76 -9.07 29.40
N CYS A 41 -5.36 -7.80 29.51
CA CYS A 41 -4.80 -7.10 28.35
C CYS A 41 -3.54 -7.88 27.96
N VAL A 42 -3.68 -8.81 27.05
CA VAL A 42 -2.55 -9.31 26.28
C VAL A 42 -2.22 -8.15 25.33
N ALA A 43 -1.25 -7.33 25.73
CA ALA A 43 -0.57 -6.47 24.77
C ALA A 43 0.04 -7.44 23.75
N ALA A 44 -0.50 -7.48 22.54
CA ALA A 44 0.15 -8.12 21.42
C ALA A 44 1.52 -7.45 21.30
N ALA A 45 2.58 -8.20 21.49
CA ALA A 45 3.92 -7.74 21.17
C ALA A 45 3.96 -7.68 19.63
N ASN A 46 3.82 -6.48 19.06
CA ASN A 46 4.12 -6.27 17.66
C ASN A 46 5.55 -6.73 17.42
N ALA A 47 5.72 -7.69 16.55
CA ALA A 47 7.05 -8.05 16.06
C ALA A 47 7.60 -6.81 15.35
N ASP A 48 8.78 -6.35 15.76
CA ASP A 48 9.39 -5.18 15.13
C ASP A 48 9.87 -5.57 13.72
N VAL A 49 9.56 -4.74 12.72
CA VAL A 49 10.15 -4.83 11.38
C VAL A 49 11.67 -4.73 11.50
N THR A 50 12.38 -5.63 10.84
CA THR A 50 13.85 -5.61 10.82
C THR A 50 14.35 -4.94 9.55
N TRP A 51 15.41 -4.12 9.66
CA TRP A 51 15.94 -3.37 8.53
C TRP A 51 17.37 -3.78 8.23
N GLN A 52 17.66 -4.06 6.96
CA GLN A 52 19.02 -4.28 6.47
C GLN A 52 19.46 -3.13 5.58
N ARG A 53 20.43 -2.34 6.01
CA ARG A 53 20.97 -1.25 5.20
C ARG A 53 21.90 -1.78 4.11
N LYS A 54 21.67 -1.35 2.87
CA LYS A 54 22.57 -1.42 1.72
C LYS A 54 23.01 -0.01 1.36
N SER A 55 24.27 0.18 0.94
CA SER A 55 24.81 1.52 0.72
C SER A 55 25.81 1.56 -0.42
N SER A 56 25.77 2.63 -1.20
CA SER A 56 26.82 2.90 -2.19
C SER A 56 28.19 3.19 -1.54
N THR A 57 28.21 3.59 -0.26
CA THR A 57 29.46 3.83 0.48
C THR A 57 30.12 2.56 1.00
N THR A 58 29.40 1.46 1.09
CA THR A 58 29.90 0.14 1.46
C THR A 58 30.14 -0.77 0.25
N GLY A 59 29.79 -0.28 -0.95
CA GLY A 59 30.00 -1.01 -2.20
C GLY A 59 28.85 -1.96 -2.56
N ASP A 60 27.69 -1.82 -1.89
CA ASP A 60 26.50 -2.61 -2.20
C ASP A 60 25.88 -2.18 -3.54
N MET A 61 26.13 -0.95 -3.98
CA MET A 61 25.72 -0.41 -5.28
C MET A 61 26.66 0.70 -5.74
N PRO A 62 26.69 1.06 -7.05
CA PRO A 62 27.44 2.21 -7.55
C PRO A 62 26.90 3.54 -6.99
N ILE A 63 27.76 4.58 -6.86
CA ILE A 63 27.31 5.94 -6.59
C ILE A 63 26.58 6.53 -7.82
N PRO A 64 25.63 7.48 -7.65
CA PRO A 64 24.92 8.09 -8.79
C PRO A 64 25.87 8.79 -9.77
N ASN A 65 26.68 9.70 -9.26
CA ASN A 65 27.77 10.40 -9.94
C ASN A 65 28.74 10.97 -8.90
N ALA A 66 29.62 11.91 -9.29
CA ALA A 66 30.57 12.56 -8.38
C ALA A 66 30.01 13.84 -7.73
N GLY A 67 28.78 14.22 -8.02
CA GLY A 67 28.10 15.39 -7.48
C GLY A 67 27.73 15.26 -6.01
N LYS A 68 27.38 16.37 -5.39
CA LYS A 68 27.16 16.42 -3.94
C LYS A 68 25.77 16.91 -3.55
N GLU A 69 24.90 17.22 -4.51
CA GLU A 69 23.55 17.69 -4.27
C GLU A 69 22.54 16.83 -5.04
N GLN A 70 22.12 15.74 -4.39
CA GLN A 70 21.14 14.80 -4.92
C GLN A 70 19.74 15.33 -4.59
N THR A 71 18.95 15.68 -5.59
CA THR A 71 17.73 16.47 -5.40
C THR A 71 16.47 15.66 -5.47
N CYS A 72 16.30 14.79 -6.46
CA CYS A 72 15.08 14.01 -6.67
C CYS A 72 15.32 12.50 -6.67
N CYS A 73 14.27 11.74 -6.37
CA CYS A 73 14.22 10.30 -6.62
C CYS A 73 12.80 9.83 -6.93
N LEU A 74 12.71 8.76 -7.74
CA LEU A 74 11.47 8.07 -8.06
C LEU A 74 11.65 6.57 -7.82
N VAL A 75 10.57 5.86 -7.57
CA VAL A 75 10.51 4.39 -7.50
C VAL A 75 9.41 3.91 -8.44
N LEU A 76 9.75 3.10 -9.43
CA LEU A 76 8.86 2.58 -10.46
C LEU A 76 9.50 1.38 -11.17
N ASP A 77 8.70 0.48 -11.74
CA ASP A 77 9.17 -0.64 -12.55
C ASP A 77 9.47 -0.15 -13.99
N ILE A 78 10.72 0.26 -14.24
CA ILE A 78 11.17 0.88 -15.51
C ILE A 78 11.20 -0.13 -16.65
N ASP A 79 11.62 -1.37 -16.39
CA ASP A 79 11.83 -2.38 -17.42
C ASP A 79 10.81 -3.53 -17.39
N LYS A 80 9.74 -3.37 -16.61
CA LYS A 80 8.59 -4.28 -16.53
C LYS A 80 8.95 -5.70 -16.12
N ASP A 81 9.97 -5.85 -15.29
CA ASP A 81 10.35 -7.17 -14.77
C ASP A 81 9.60 -7.56 -13.49
N GLY A 82 8.82 -6.62 -12.93
CA GLY A 82 7.98 -6.81 -11.74
C GLY A 82 8.68 -6.49 -10.42
N VAL A 83 9.91 -6.00 -10.46
CA VAL A 83 10.65 -5.44 -9.32
C VAL A 83 10.76 -3.93 -9.52
N GLU A 84 10.54 -3.15 -8.48
CA GLU A 84 10.63 -1.70 -8.60
C GLU A 84 12.08 -1.25 -8.68
N ASP A 85 12.36 -0.43 -9.67
CA ASP A 85 13.61 0.26 -9.90
C ASP A 85 13.60 1.64 -9.23
N PHE A 86 14.73 2.31 -9.14
CA PHE A 86 14.73 3.69 -8.65
C PHE A 86 15.59 4.64 -9.48
N VAL A 87 15.10 5.86 -9.62
CA VAL A 87 15.76 6.97 -10.28
C VAL A 87 16.38 7.91 -9.25
N VAL A 88 17.55 8.47 -9.56
CA VAL A 88 18.20 9.50 -8.74
C VAL A 88 18.64 10.65 -9.62
N GLY A 89 18.22 11.87 -9.26
CA GLY A 89 18.68 13.12 -9.86
C GLY A 89 19.74 13.83 -9.03
N GLU A 90 20.70 14.44 -9.69
CA GLU A 90 21.78 15.25 -9.12
C GLU A 90 21.97 16.53 -9.94
N ARG A 91 22.06 17.68 -9.26
CA ARG A 91 22.03 18.98 -9.95
C ARG A 91 23.38 19.63 -10.21
N THR A 92 24.48 19.14 -9.62
CA THR A 92 25.78 19.82 -9.72
C THR A 92 26.68 19.27 -10.79
N GLN A 93 26.52 18.02 -11.19
CA GLN A 93 27.37 17.34 -12.18
C GLN A 93 26.56 16.43 -13.12
N ALA A 94 27.21 16.03 -14.20
CA ALA A 94 26.72 14.98 -15.11
C ALA A 94 27.32 13.61 -14.72
N PRO A 95 26.59 12.50 -15.02
CA PRO A 95 25.22 12.41 -15.50
C PRO A 95 24.24 12.96 -14.45
N SER A 96 23.26 13.76 -14.87
CA SER A 96 22.34 14.38 -13.91
C SER A 96 21.16 13.49 -13.50
N VAL A 97 20.83 12.46 -14.30
CA VAL A 97 19.76 11.52 -13.98
C VAL A 97 20.24 10.10 -14.28
N VAL A 98 20.11 9.24 -13.30
CA VAL A 98 20.49 7.82 -13.38
C VAL A 98 19.37 6.95 -12.80
N TRP A 99 19.32 5.68 -13.18
CA TRP A 99 18.43 4.73 -12.55
C TRP A 99 19.16 3.45 -12.17
N TYR A 100 18.57 2.69 -11.28
CA TYR A 100 19.13 1.50 -10.69
C TYR A 100 18.13 0.35 -10.79
N LYS A 101 18.64 -0.79 -11.27
CA LYS A 101 17.92 -2.05 -11.37
C LYS A 101 18.52 -3.07 -10.44
N TYR A 102 17.66 -3.78 -9.69
CA TYR A 102 18.08 -4.91 -8.88
C TYR A 102 18.42 -6.11 -9.77
N ASN A 103 19.56 -6.75 -9.52
CA ASN A 103 20.05 -7.89 -10.32
C ASN A 103 19.99 -9.23 -9.56
N GLY A 104 19.18 -9.31 -8.48
CA GLY A 104 19.06 -10.47 -7.60
C GLY A 104 20.09 -10.52 -6.47
N LYS A 105 20.97 -9.49 -6.36
CA LYS A 105 22.00 -9.42 -5.32
C LYS A 105 22.36 -8.00 -4.91
N THR A 106 22.37 -7.09 -5.86
CA THR A 106 22.77 -5.69 -5.73
C THR A 106 22.10 -4.90 -6.87
N TRP A 107 22.37 -3.61 -6.97
CA TRP A 107 21.78 -2.76 -8.00
C TRP A 107 22.83 -2.40 -9.07
N ASP A 108 22.45 -2.56 -10.34
CA ASP A 108 23.19 -2.06 -11.49
C ASP A 108 22.71 -0.64 -11.83
N ARG A 109 23.65 0.26 -12.14
CA ARG A 109 23.36 1.65 -12.45
C ARG A 109 23.38 1.92 -13.95
N PHE A 110 22.36 2.59 -14.45
CA PHE A 110 22.19 3.04 -15.83
C PHE A 110 22.04 4.57 -15.91
N VAL A 111 22.28 5.15 -17.08
CA VAL A 111 22.19 6.59 -17.30
C VAL A 111 20.92 6.92 -18.08
N ILE A 112 20.11 7.85 -17.54
CA ILE A 112 18.98 8.45 -18.24
C ILE A 112 19.41 9.72 -18.97
N ASP A 113 20.12 10.65 -18.28
CA ASP A 113 20.63 11.87 -18.91
C ASP A 113 22.10 12.11 -18.53
N ASP A 114 22.97 12.04 -19.54
CA ASP A 114 24.42 12.20 -19.40
C ASP A 114 24.88 13.67 -19.39
N THR A 115 23.95 14.62 -19.50
CA THR A 115 24.20 16.05 -19.43
C THR A 115 23.90 16.61 -18.03
N ARG A 116 24.24 17.87 -17.79
CA ARG A 116 23.88 18.57 -16.56
C ARG A 116 22.54 19.30 -16.75
N LYS A 117 21.47 18.86 -16.08
CA LYS A 117 20.12 19.44 -16.15
C LYS A 117 19.74 20.31 -14.94
N ASN A 118 20.36 20.14 -13.79
CA ASN A 118 20.01 20.79 -12.54
C ASN A 118 18.56 20.46 -12.09
N PRO A 119 18.19 19.18 -11.91
CA PRO A 119 16.86 18.85 -11.43
C PRO A 119 16.63 19.36 -9.99
N GLU A 120 15.37 19.74 -9.67
CA GLU A 120 14.90 20.07 -8.32
C GLU A 120 14.35 18.82 -7.65
N ALA A 121 13.94 18.94 -6.39
CA ALA A 121 13.25 17.88 -5.65
C ALA A 121 11.86 17.58 -6.23
N GLY A 122 11.41 16.37 -6.01
CA GLY A 122 10.17 15.83 -6.58
C GLY A 122 10.40 15.14 -7.92
N GLY A 123 9.33 14.98 -8.65
CA GLY A 123 9.24 14.22 -9.89
C GLY A 123 8.04 13.29 -9.84
N ASP A 124 7.64 12.80 -11.00
CA ASP A 124 6.62 11.78 -11.14
C ASP A 124 6.84 10.98 -12.43
N PHE A 125 6.03 9.97 -12.67
CA PHE A 125 6.13 9.11 -13.83
C PHE A 125 4.76 8.69 -14.35
N TYR A 126 4.68 8.49 -15.65
CA TYR A 126 3.46 8.05 -16.34
C TYR A 126 3.79 7.55 -17.74
N ASP A 127 2.95 6.73 -18.34
CA ASP A 127 3.01 6.37 -19.78
C ASP A 127 2.50 7.57 -20.60
N ILE A 128 3.38 8.57 -20.80
CA ILE A 128 3.04 9.89 -21.36
C ILE A 128 2.63 9.77 -22.82
N ASP A 129 3.34 8.97 -23.59
CA ASP A 129 3.12 8.84 -25.03
C ASP A 129 2.26 7.62 -25.42
N ARG A 130 1.80 6.87 -24.42
CA ARG A 130 0.86 5.75 -24.54
C ARG A 130 1.42 4.58 -25.35
N ASP A 131 2.73 4.34 -25.23
CA ASP A 131 3.37 3.18 -25.86
C ASP A 131 3.48 1.98 -24.88
N GLY A 132 3.03 2.18 -23.65
CA GLY A 132 2.84 1.16 -22.64
C GLY A 132 4.00 1.05 -21.66
N ASP A 133 5.04 1.87 -21.72
CA ASP A 133 6.09 1.95 -20.71
C ASP A 133 6.04 3.27 -19.90
N LEU A 134 6.78 3.33 -18.79
CA LEU A 134 6.73 4.47 -17.90
C LEU A 134 7.83 5.47 -18.23
N ASP A 135 7.42 6.69 -18.53
CA ASP A 135 8.29 7.85 -18.71
C ASP A 135 8.48 8.60 -17.39
N ILE A 136 9.50 9.42 -17.27
CA ILE A 136 9.75 10.21 -16.06
C ILE A 136 9.63 11.72 -16.29
N ILE A 137 9.17 12.45 -15.28
CA ILE A 137 9.08 13.90 -15.28
C ILE A 137 9.90 14.48 -14.14
N LEU A 138 10.73 15.49 -14.42
CA LEU A 138 11.46 16.25 -13.41
C LEU A 138 11.39 17.76 -13.70
N GLY A 139 11.33 18.56 -12.63
CA GLY A 139 11.42 20.02 -12.69
C GLY A 139 12.85 20.51 -12.55
N GLN A 140 13.13 21.73 -13.04
CA GLN A 140 14.41 22.42 -12.86
C GLN A 140 14.46 23.24 -11.60
N ASP A 141 15.63 23.30 -10.96
CA ASP A 141 15.90 24.09 -9.77
C ASP A 141 15.84 25.61 -10.01
N ALA A 142 16.25 26.40 -9.01
CA ALA A 142 16.27 27.86 -9.07
C ALA A 142 17.13 28.44 -10.20
N SER A 143 17.99 27.65 -10.85
CA SER A 143 18.83 28.08 -11.96
C SER A 143 18.09 28.17 -13.29
N GLY A 144 16.91 27.59 -13.40
CA GLY A 144 16.17 27.59 -14.66
C GLY A 144 14.65 27.40 -14.52
N ASN A 145 13.99 27.39 -15.67
CA ASN A 145 12.53 27.42 -15.77
C ASN A 145 11.96 26.19 -16.50
N ALA A 146 12.76 25.15 -16.67
CA ALA A 146 12.34 23.97 -17.40
C ALA A 146 11.58 22.98 -16.53
N ILE A 147 10.65 22.29 -17.15
CA ILE A 147 10.15 20.98 -16.74
C ILE A 147 10.39 20.07 -17.93
N TRP A 148 10.95 18.91 -17.67
CA TRP A 148 11.26 17.93 -18.72
C TRP A 148 10.49 16.64 -18.47
N TRP A 149 10.34 15.88 -19.55
CA TRP A 149 10.06 14.47 -19.48
C TRP A 149 11.05 13.70 -20.36
N TRP A 150 11.35 12.46 -19.97
CA TRP A 150 12.22 11.55 -20.69
C TRP A 150 11.42 10.34 -21.13
N GLU A 151 11.34 10.16 -22.45
CA GLU A 151 10.77 8.97 -23.09
C GLU A 151 11.63 7.76 -22.80
N ASN A 152 11.02 6.71 -22.22
CA ASN A 152 11.67 5.45 -21.90
C ASN A 152 11.99 4.68 -23.18
N PRO A 153 13.25 4.22 -23.40
CA PRO A 153 13.59 3.47 -24.59
C PRO A 153 13.22 1.97 -24.53
N TYR A 154 12.43 1.53 -23.58
CA TYR A 154 12.02 0.13 -23.43
C TYR A 154 11.54 -0.46 -24.78
N PRO A 155 11.85 -1.72 -25.12
CA PRO A 155 12.65 -2.67 -24.34
C PRO A 155 14.16 -2.60 -24.64
N ASP A 156 14.65 -1.58 -25.36
CA ASP A 156 16.04 -1.49 -25.84
C ASP A 156 16.83 -0.40 -25.13
N PHE A 157 17.26 -0.68 -23.90
CA PHE A 157 18.07 0.24 -23.06
C PHE A 157 19.51 0.46 -23.59
N SER A 158 19.89 -0.08 -24.76
CA SER A 158 21.08 0.34 -25.47
C SER A 158 20.90 1.70 -26.16
N LYS A 159 19.66 2.15 -26.34
CA LYS A 159 19.30 3.48 -26.82
C LYS A 159 19.28 4.49 -25.68
N PRO A 160 19.60 5.77 -25.96
CA PRO A 160 19.44 6.83 -24.97
C PRO A 160 17.96 7.15 -24.76
N TRP A 161 17.61 7.57 -23.55
CA TRP A 161 16.34 8.21 -23.26
C TRP A 161 16.22 9.53 -24.04
N THR A 162 15.03 9.87 -24.52
CA THR A 162 14.79 11.10 -25.26
C THR A 162 14.19 12.17 -24.36
N CYS A 163 14.97 13.20 -24.02
CA CYS A 163 14.52 14.33 -23.20
C CYS A 163 13.73 15.35 -24.01
N ARG A 164 12.54 15.74 -23.53
CA ARG A 164 11.68 16.77 -24.12
C ARG A 164 11.23 17.79 -23.07
N TYR A 165 10.80 18.98 -23.53
CA TYR A 165 10.34 20.03 -22.65
C TYR A 165 8.81 20.00 -22.49
N ILE A 166 8.33 19.87 -21.26
CA ILE A 166 6.96 20.22 -20.88
C ILE A 166 6.87 21.75 -20.79
N LYS A 167 7.88 22.40 -20.17
CA LYS A 167 7.95 23.85 -20.02
C LYS A 167 9.40 24.33 -20.20
N ASN A 168 9.59 25.50 -20.81
CA ASN A 168 10.91 26.08 -21.08
C ASN A 168 10.93 27.61 -21.00
N SER A 169 9.95 28.23 -20.32
CA SER A 169 9.82 29.68 -20.22
C SER A 169 9.16 30.12 -18.91
N GLY A 170 9.20 31.41 -18.62
CA GLY A 170 8.59 32.01 -17.42
C GLY A 170 9.42 31.85 -16.15
N ALA A 171 8.78 31.81 -15.00
CA ALA A 171 9.43 31.74 -13.70
C ALA A 171 10.13 30.39 -13.46
N HIS A 172 11.16 30.42 -12.62
CA HIS A 172 12.04 29.30 -12.31
C HIS A 172 11.55 28.50 -11.11
N LYS A 173 12.27 27.40 -10.79
CA LYS A 173 12.13 26.53 -9.64
C LYS A 173 10.80 25.78 -9.61
N HIS A 174 10.82 24.58 -10.18
CA HIS A 174 9.71 23.67 -10.25
C HIS A 174 9.91 22.52 -9.26
N HIS A 175 9.36 22.70 -8.05
CA HIS A 175 9.46 21.76 -6.93
C HIS A 175 8.25 20.86 -6.91
N ASP A 176 8.41 19.58 -6.66
CA ASP A 176 7.40 18.54 -6.63
C ASP A 176 6.43 18.53 -7.82
N GLN A 177 6.12 17.36 -8.27
CA GLN A 177 5.22 17.06 -9.36
C GLN A 177 4.27 15.93 -8.96
N THR A 178 3.06 15.91 -9.55
CA THR A 178 2.11 14.82 -9.41
C THR A 178 1.24 14.68 -10.63
N ILE A 179 0.83 13.44 -10.94
CA ILE A 179 0.00 13.08 -12.10
C ILE A 179 -1.21 12.29 -11.62
N ALA A 180 -2.41 12.73 -12.00
CA ALA A 180 -3.66 11.97 -11.85
C ALA A 180 -4.76 12.59 -12.72
N ASP A 181 -5.89 11.89 -12.84
CA ASP A 181 -7.13 12.42 -13.43
C ASP A 181 -7.83 13.31 -12.38
N PHE A 182 -7.41 14.58 -12.29
CA PHE A 182 -7.89 15.52 -11.28
C PHE A 182 -9.22 16.17 -11.64
N ASP A 183 -9.67 16.09 -12.90
CA ASP A 183 -10.94 16.64 -13.31
C ASP A 183 -12.02 15.59 -13.60
N GLY A 184 -11.64 14.31 -13.62
CA GLY A 184 -12.51 13.16 -13.77
C GLY A 184 -13.00 12.97 -15.21
N ASP A 185 -12.24 13.41 -16.21
CA ASP A 185 -12.56 13.25 -17.63
C ASP A 185 -12.01 11.93 -18.25
N GLY A 186 -11.21 11.20 -17.49
CA GLY A 186 -10.58 9.93 -17.88
C GLY A 186 -9.23 10.10 -18.55
N GLN A 187 -8.67 11.30 -18.63
CA GLN A 187 -7.30 11.58 -18.97
C GLN A 187 -6.58 12.09 -17.71
N VAL A 188 -5.26 12.01 -17.67
CA VAL A 188 -4.50 12.49 -16.52
C VAL A 188 -3.93 13.87 -16.81
N GLU A 189 -3.90 14.70 -15.78
CA GLU A 189 -3.23 15.98 -15.76
C GLU A 189 -1.91 15.87 -15.00
N PHE A 190 -0.98 16.73 -15.36
CA PHE A 190 0.28 16.94 -14.66
C PHE A 190 0.23 18.25 -13.88
N VAL A 191 0.63 18.24 -12.61
CA VAL A 191 0.62 19.41 -11.72
C VAL A 191 2.00 19.64 -11.13
N SER A 192 2.44 20.93 -11.02
CA SER A 192 3.74 21.29 -10.45
C SER A 192 3.70 22.61 -9.67
N TRP A 193 4.38 22.66 -8.52
CA TRP A 193 4.65 23.89 -7.80
C TRP A 193 5.74 24.70 -8.53
N ASN A 194 5.38 25.87 -9.07
CA ASN A 194 6.34 26.88 -9.53
C ASN A 194 6.64 27.84 -8.38
N GLN A 195 7.68 27.55 -7.61
CA GLN A 195 7.94 28.29 -6.37
C GLN A 195 8.32 29.75 -6.61
N GLN A 196 9.17 30.08 -7.58
CA GLN A 196 9.53 31.46 -7.90
C GLN A 196 8.39 32.21 -8.60
N GLY A 197 7.56 31.53 -9.34
CA GLY A 197 6.33 32.08 -9.91
C GLY A 197 5.22 32.27 -8.88
N LYS A 198 5.33 31.63 -7.72
CA LYS A 198 4.28 31.57 -6.69
C LYS A 198 2.97 31.06 -7.27
N GLN A 199 3.02 29.97 -7.99
CA GLN A 199 1.92 29.39 -8.73
C GLN A 199 1.88 27.87 -8.61
N LEU A 200 0.69 27.31 -8.62
CA LEU A 200 0.43 25.92 -8.92
C LEU A 200 -0.01 25.85 -10.38
N LEU A 201 0.75 25.11 -11.17
CA LEU A 201 0.54 24.95 -12.60
C LEU A 201 -0.07 23.58 -12.89
N LEU A 202 -1.07 23.56 -13.74
CA LEU A 202 -1.67 22.35 -14.29
C LEU A 202 -1.39 22.30 -15.79
N PHE A 203 -1.06 21.13 -16.29
CA PHE A 203 -0.80 20.84 -17.70
C PHE A 203 -1.65 19.66 -18.13
N GLU A 204 -2.40 19.86 -19.21
CA GLU A 204 -3.02 18.76 -19.95
C GLU A 204 -1.94 18.02 -20.74
N ILE A 205 -1.90 16.69 -20.68
CA ILE A 205 -1.02 15.91 -21.52
C ILE A 205 -1.52 15.98 -22.97
N PRO A 206 -0.73 16.52 -23.92
CA PRO A 206 -1.16 16.64 -25.30
C PRO A 206 -1.49 15.29 -25.93
N SER A 207 -2.38 15.27 -26.90
CA SER A 207 -2.69 14.05 -27.67
C SER A 207 -1.48 13.52 -28.47
N ASP A 208 -0.51 14.37 -28.78
CA ASP A 208 0.79 14.03 -29.36
C ASP A 208 1.88 14.72 -28.52
N PRO A 209 2.30 14.15 -27.39
CA PRO A 209 3.28 14.75 -26.50
C PRO A 209 4.68 14.79 -27.09
N LYS A 210 5.00 13.91 -28.08
CA LYS A 210 6.30 13.88 -28.76
C LYS A 210 6.50 15.08 -29.69
N SER A 211 5.42 15.68 -30.22
CA SER A 211 5.48 16.86 -31.11
C SER A 211 5.15 18.17 -30.39
N ALA A 212 4.42 18.11 -29.25
CA ALA A 212 4.03 19.28 -28.48
C ALA A 212 5.18 19.71 -27.54
N GLU A 213 5.82 20.82 -27.85
CA GLU A 213 6.93 21.35 -27.05
C GLU A 213 6.99 22.88 -27.15
N PRO A 214 6.77 23.63 -26.06
CA PRO A 214 6.28 23.22 -24.73
C PRO A 214 4.77 22.95 -24.69
N TRP A 215 4.28 22.30 -23.59
CA TRP A 215 2.85 22.09 -23.37
C TRP A 215 2.14 23.36 -22.89
N SER A 216 0.83 23.41 -23.08
CA SER A 216 -0.01 24.47 -22.53
C SER A 216 -0.18 24.27 -21.03
N SER A 217 -0.16 25.37 -20.25
CA SER A 217 -0.37 25.33 -18.81
C SER A 217 -1.43 26.28 -18.36
N THR A 218 -2.13 25.93 -17.28
CA THR A 218 -3.10 26.76 -16.58
C THR A 218 -2.63 27.01 -15.16
N VAL A 219 -2.74 28.27 -14.69
CA VAL A 219 -2.51 28.59 -13.28
C VAL A 219 -3.81 28.31 -12.51
N ILE A 220 -3.80 27.28 -11.67
CA ILE A 220 -4.97 26.89 -10.88
C ILE A 220 -4.97 27.49 -9.48
N TYR A 221 -3.80 27.91 -8.97
CA TYR A 221 -3.67 28.60 -7.71
C TYR A 221 -2.45 29.54 -7.73
N SER A 222 -2.49 30.63 -6.95
CA SER A 222 -1.35 31.52 -6.76
C SER A 222 -1.38 32.16 -5.37
N TRP A 223 -0.19 32.51 -4.85
CA TRP A 223 -0.05 33.21 -3.59
C TRP A 223 0.85 34.45 -3.73
N SER A 224 0.58 35.47 -2.94
CA SER A 224 1.31 36.75 -3.00
C SER A 224 2.36 36.90 -1.89
N SER A 225 2.17 36.22 -0.77
CA SER A 225 3.01 36.37 0.44
C SER A 225 3.20 35.00 1.14
N GLY A 226 4.09 35.02 2.11
CA GLY A 226 4.47 33.82 2.85
C GLY A 226 5.56 32.99 2.15
N ARG A 227 5.78 31.79 2.68
CA ARG A 227 6.80 30.85 2.17
C ARG A 227 6.42 30.26 0.82
N GLU A 228 7.36 29.60 0.21
CA GLU A 228 7.17 28.71 -0.93
C GLU A 228 6.15 27.62 -0.58
N ARG A 229 5.63 26.94 -1.58
CA ARG A 229 4.72 25.77 -1.45
C ARG A 229 5.43 24.57 -2.01
N GLU A 230 5.23 23.42 -1.37
CA GLU A 230 5.80 22.16 -1.81
C GLU A 230 4.95 20.99 -1.33
N GLY A 231 5.33 19.78 -1.73
CA GLY A 231 4.73 18.51 -1.35
C GLY A 231 3.49 18.17 -2.14
N PHE A 232 3.45 16.91 -2.55
CA PHE A 232 2.26 16.19 -2.99
C PHE A 232 2.31 14.77 -2.41
N PRO A 233 1.17 14.14 -2.11
CA PRO A 233 1.14 12.73 -1.80
C PRO A 233 1.71 11.91 -2.98
N SER A 234 2.53 10.92 -2.67
CA SER A 234 3.01 9.95 -3.67
C SER A 234 1.89 9.11 -4.29
N ILE A 235 0.77 8.99 -3.59
CA ILE A 235 -0.47 8.39 -4.08
C ILE A 235 -1.56 9.45 -4.00
N PRO A 236 -2.06 9.96 -5.14
CA PRO A 236 -3.19 10.89 -5.17
C PRO A 236 -4.46 10.29 -4.57
N VAL A 237 -5.26 11.11 -3.89
CA VAL A 237 -6.45 10.67 -3.13
C VAL A 237 -7.67 11.54 -3.41
N ASP A 238 -8.86 10.96 -3.28
CA ASP A 238 -10.15 11.66 -3.24
C ASP A 238 -10.44 12.07 -1.78
N ILE A 239 -10.17 13.33 -1.45
CA ILE A 239 -10.25 13.85 -0.08
C ILE A 239 -11.69 13.99 0.41
N ASP A 240 -12.62 14.33 -0.47
CA ASP A 240 -14.01 14.57 -0.05
C ASP A 240 -14.98 13.46 -0.43
N LEU A 241 -14.46 12.39 -1.05
CA LEU A 241 -15.19 11.18 -1.44
C LEU A 241 -16.28 11.45 -2.48
N ASP A 242 -16.02 12.38 -3.42
CA ASP A 242 -16.92 12.66 -4.52
C ASP A 242 -16.69 11.80 -5.77
N GLY A 243 -15.68 10.93 -5.72
CA GLY A 243 -15.31 10.00 -6.79
C GLY A 243 -14.26 10.54 -7.75
N LYS A 244 -13.65 11.71 -7.45
CA LYS A 244 -12.55 12.31 -8.20
C LYS A 244 -11.35 12.51 -7.29
N VAL A 245 -10.18 12.38 -7.86
CA VAL A 245 -8.92 12.63 -7.14
C VAL A 245 -8.73 14.13 -6.94
N ASP A 246 -8.30 14.54 -5.73
CA ASP A 246 -8.01 15.93 -5.41
C ASP A 246 -6.51 16.22 -5.40
N ILE A 247 -6.14 17.46 -5.67
CA ILE A 247 -4.76 17.92 -5.51
C ILE A 247 -4.53 18.31 -4.04
N VAL A 248 -3.56 17.68 -3.38
CA VAL A 248 -3.22 17.98 -1.97
C VAL A 248 -1.80 18.52 -1.90
N GLY A 249 -1.57 19.63 -1.18
CA GLY A 249 -0.24 20.20 -0.96
C GLY A 249 -0.28 21.62 -0.45
N GLY A 250 0.84 22.09 0.08
CA GLY A 250 0.96 23.46 0.56
C GLY A 250 0.00 23.83 1.70
N GLY A 251 -0.34 22.88 2.59
CA GLY A 251 -1.24 23.08 3.72
C GLY A 251 -2.73 23.06 3.36
N ARG A 252 -3.10 22.58 2.16
CA ARG A 252 -4.45 22.64 1.62
C ARG A 252 -4.74 21.51 0.63
N TRP A 253 -5.97 21.47 0.14
CA TRP A 253 -6.36 20.65 -0.98
C TRP A 253 -7.21 21.47 -1.97
N PHE A 254 -7.27 21.02 -3.20
CA PHE A 254 -7.93 21.71 -4.30
C PHE A 254 -8.89 20.75 -4.98
N LYS A 255 -10.19 21.13 -4.99
CA LYS A 255 -11.26 20.39 -5.62
C LYS A 255 -11.51 20.92 -7.03
N HIS A 256 -11.66 20.05 -8.01
CA HIS A 256 -12.07 20.43 -9.35
C HIS A 256 -13.50 20.99 -9.35
N ALA A 257 -13.67 22.19 -9.91
CA ALA A 257 -14.95 22.93 -9.94
C ALA A 257 -15.50 23.14 -11.37
N GLY A 258 -14.96 22.43 -12.35
CA GLY A 258 -15.36 22.45 -13.75
C GLY A 258 -14.44 23.25 -14.66
N GLY A 259 -14.11 22.67 -15.81
CA GLY A 259 -13.10 23.17 -16.74
C GLY A 259 -11.74 23.27 -16.05
N THR A 260 -11.06 24.39 -16.15
CA THR A 260 -9.74 24.61 -15.52
C THR A 260 -9.84 25.29 -14.14
N LYS A 261 -10.98 25.19 -13.46
CA LYS A 261 -11.20 25.83 -12.15
C LYS A 261 -11.07 24.83 -11.02
N TYR A 262 -10.32 25.23 -10.00
CA TYR A 262 -10.15 24.48 -8.75
C TYR A 262 -10.51 25.35 -7.56
N GLU A 263 -11.23 24.80 -6.60
CA GLU A 263 -11.58 25.46 -5.35
C GLU A 263 -10.58 25.07 -4.27
N GLU A 264 -9.95 26.10 -3.66
CA GLU A 264 -8.98 25.95 -2.58
C GLU A 264 -9.71 25.71 -1.25
N HIS A 265 -9.28 24.69 -0.52
CA HIS A 265 -9.73 24.38 0.83
C HIS A 265 -8.53 24.25 1.77
N ALA A 266 -8.50 25.04 2.84
CA ALA A 266 -7.43 24.97 3.84
C ALA A 266 -7.59 23.71 4.72
N ILE A 267 -6.48 23.01 4.97
CA ILE A 267 -6.33 22.01 6.01
C ILE A 267 -5.63 22.66 7.21
N ASP A 268 -4.39 23.10 7.02
CA ASP A 268 -3.62 23.95 7.94
C ASP A 268 -2.75 24.91 7.10
N ALA A 269 -3.20 26.16 6.96
CA ALA A 269 -2.54 27.13 6.10
C ALA A 269 -1.12 27.54 6.58
N GLU A 270 -0.77 27.24 7.84
CA GLU A 270 0.58 27.47 8.38
C GLU A 270 1.57 26.38 7.92
N MET A 271 1.07 25.18 7.59
CA MET A 271 1.83 24.05 7.04
C MET A 271 2.00 24.14 5.52
N ALA A 272 2.31 25.33 5.03
CA ALA A 272 2.34 25.59 3.60
C ALA A 272 3.65 25.21 2.89
N PHE A 273 4.74 25.14 3.63
CA PHE A 273 6.07 24.74 3.17
C PHE A 273 6.44 23.41 3.84
N THR A 274 5.82 22.34 3.36
CA THR A 274 5.88 21.00 3.96
C THR A 274 5.76 19.94 2.90
N GLN A 275 6.39 18.82 3.12
CA GLN A 275 6.05 17.58 2.42
C GLN A 275 4.73 17.05 2.97
N CYS A 276 4.00 16.30 2.16
CA CYS A 276 2.72 15.74 2.57
C CYS A 276 2.45 14.35 2.02
N ALA A 277 1.59 13.64 2.73
CA ALA A 277 1.03 12.38 2.31
C ALA A 277 -0.46 12.33 2.69
N ALA A 278 -1.24 11.49 2.01
CA ALA A 278 -2.64 11.33 2.32
C ALA A 278 -3.06 9.86 2.17
N GLY A 279 -3.99 9.41 3.01
CA GLY A 279 -4.46 8.02 3.00
C GLY A 279 -5.39 7.73 4.17
N GLN A 280 -6.02 6.57 4.16
CA GLN A 280 -7.00 6.14 5.17
C GLN A 280 -6.29 5.62 6.43
N LEU A 281 -5.73 6.50 7.25
CA LEU A 281 -5.08 6.16 8.52
C LEU A 281 -6.08 5.72 9.59
N VAL A 282 -7.29 6.28 9.54
CA VAL A 282 -8.43 5.89 10.38
C VAL A 282 -9.49 5.27 9.48
N LYS A 283 -9.82 4.00 9.70
CA LYS A 283 -10.76 3.27 8.82
C LYS A 283 -12.15 3.90 8.82
N GLY A 284 -12.59 4.35 7.66
CA GLY A 284 -13.88 5.01 7.42
C GLY A 284 -13.80 6.55 7.50
N GLY A 285 -14.68 7.25 6.82
CA GLY A 285 -14.63 8.70 6.68
C GLY A 285 -13.76 9.16 5.51
N ARG A 286 -13.36 10.43 5.53
CA ARG A 286 -12.43 11.00 4.55
C ARG A 286 -11.01 10.53 4.83
N PRO A 287 -10.15 10.40 3.82
CA PRO A 287 -8.73 10.18 4.04
C PRO A 287 -8.11 11.24 4.94
N GLU A 288 -7.18 10.83 5.79
CA GLU A 288 -6.35 11.72 6.58
C GLU A 288 -5.19 12.27 5.75
N VAL A 289 -4.69 13.43 6.18
CA VAL A 289 -3.54 14.09 5.57
C VAL A 289 -2.43 14.25 6.60
N VAL A 290 -1.19 13.97 6.21
CA VAL A 290 0.00 14.22 7.02
C VAL A 290 0.81 15.35 6.39
N PHE A 291 1.21 16.32 7.19
CA PHE A 291 2.21 17.32 6.81
C PHE A 291 3.46 17.17 7.67
N SER A 292 4.61 17.08 7.00
CA SER A 292 5.94 17.10 7.62
C SER A 292 6.65 18.39 7.27
N PRO A 293 7.28 19.10 8.23
CA PRO A 293 8.08 20.28 7.90
C PRO A 293 9.14 19.91 6.84
N GLY A 294 9.17 20.64 5.73
CA GLY A 294 10.15 20.42 4.66
C GLY A 294 11.56 20.85 5.11
N ASP A 295 12.09 21.92 4.53
CA ASP A 295 13.39 22.48 4.90
C ASP A 295 13.38 23.28 6.23
N MET A 296 12.69 22.77 7.25
CA MET A 296 12.53 23.43 8.55
C MET A 296 12.42 22.46 9.70
N ASP A 297 12.70 22.97 10.91
CA ASP A 297 12.35 22.29 12.16
C ASP A 297 10.90 22.59 12.52
N GLY A 298 10.18 21.60 13.02
CA GLY A 298 8.82 21.81 13.49
C GLY A 298 8.03 20.51 13.68
N PRO A 299 6.73 20.61 14.02
CA PRO A 299 5.90 19.46 14.26
C PRO A 299 5.46 18.79 12.95
N ALA A 300 5.69 17.50 12.84
CA ALA A 300 4.96 16.63 11.93
C ALA A 300 3.57 16.36 12.51
N LYS A 301 2.52 16.58 11.70
CA LYS A 301 1.14 16.48 12.14
C LYS A 301 0.31 15.66 11.15
N TRP A 302 -0.66 14.92 11.64
CA TRP A 302 -1.72 14.36 10.83
C TRP A 302 -3.06 15.01 11.15
N TYR A 303 -3.97 15.00 10.18
CA TYR A 303 -5.24 15.72 10.22
C TYR A 303 -6.39 14.81 9.88
N GLU A 304 -7.40 14.78 10.75
CA GLU A 304 -8.63 14.02 10.61
C GLU A 304 -9.82 14.96 10.34
N TRP A 305 -10.68 14.60 9.40
CA TRP A 305 -11.91 15.36 9.15
C TRP A 305 -13.01 15.01 10.14
N THR A 306 -13.38 15.93 11.00
CA THR A 306 -14.41 15.73 12.05
C THR A 306 -15.85 15.80 11.54
N GLY A 307 -16.08 15.96 10.24
CA GLY A 307 -17.37 16.29 9.63
C GLY A 307 -17.65 17.80 9.56
N LYS A 308 -16.77 18.63 10.15
CA LYS A 308 -16.91 20.09 10.18
C LYS A 308 -15.59 20.83 9.93
N GLU A 309 -14.52 20.35 10.51
CA GLU A 309 -13.19 20.96 10.45
C GLU A 309 -12.12 19.87 10.52
N TRP A 310 -10.90 20.21 10.11
CA TRP A 310 -9.74 19.35 10.25
C TRP A 310 -9.19 19.44 11.67
N ALA A 311 -9.17 18.31 12.39
CA ALA A 311 -8.54 18.18 13.70
C ALA A 311 -7.06 17.82 13.53
N ALA A 312 -6.19 18.63 14.10
CA ALA A 312 -4.74 18.42 14.04
C ALA A 312 -4.24 17.57 15.20
N HIS A 313 -3.41 16.56 14.88
CA HIS A 313 -2.75 15.68 15.83
C HIS A 313 -1.25 15.72 15.58
N THR A 314 -0.44 15.99 16.61
CA THR A 314 1.02 16.03 16.48
C THR A 314 1.60 14.63 16.65
N LEU A 315 2.38 14.18 15.67
CA LEU A 315 3.21 12.98 15.79
C LEU A 315 4.44 13.27 16.66
N ARG A 316 5.27 14.22 16.21
CA ARG A 316 6.44 14.72 16.95
C ARG A 316 7.03 15.97 16.29
N ASP A 317 7.97 16.64 16.97
CA ASP A 317 8.86 17.59 16.30
C ASP A 317 9.96 16.84 15.54
N VAL A 318 10.19 17.24 14.29
CA VAL A 318 11.23 16.69 13.40
C VAL A 318 12.16 17.80 12.92
N ILE A 319 13.38 17.44 12.55
CA ILE A 319 14.40 18.35 12.05
C ILE A 319 14.49 18.18 10.54
N HIS A 320 14.06 19.19 9.77
CA HIS A 320 14.03 19.13 8.30
C HIS A 320 13.42 17.81 7.79
N GLY A 321 12.13 17.60 8.04
CA GLY A 321 11.41 16.38 7.69
C GLY A 321 10.97 16.34 6.22
N HIS A 322 11.91 16.48 5.29
CA HIS A 322 11.65 16.64 3.84
C HIS A 322 11.25 15.34 3.12
N THR A 323 10.74 14.37 3.84
CA THR A 323 10.18 13.12 3.33
C THR A 323 8.94 12.78 4.12
N CYS A 324 7.84 12.48 3.43
CA CYS A 324 6.59 12.06 4.06
C CYS A 324 5.84 11.11 3.11
N GLU A 325 5.60 9.87 3.56
CA GLU A 325 4.76 8.92 2.83
C GLU A 325 3.80 8.18 3.77
N ILE A 326 2.70 7.67 3.20
CA ILE A 326 1.73 6.81 3.87
C ILE A 326 1.59 5.53 3.06
N ARG A 327 1.92 4.38 3.68
CA ARG A 327 1.82 3.02 3.11
C ARG A 327 1.61 2.00 4.24
N ASP A 328 1.16 0.83 3.92
CA ASP A 328 1.15 -0.35 4.82
C ASP A 328 2.55 -0.99 4.78
N ILE A 329 3.46 -0.52 5.66
CA ILE A 329 4.90 -0.88 5.63
C ILE A 329 5.14 -2.26 6.24
N ASP A 330 4.33 -2.67 7.19
CA ASP A 330 4.47 -3.96 7.89
C ASP A 330 3.43 -5.00 7.47
N ALA A 331 2.69 -4.70 6.38
CA ALA A 331 1.70 -5.56 5.74
C ALA A 331 0.59 -6.06 6.71
N ASP A 332 0.18 -5.21 7.70
CA ASP A 332 -0.85 -5.56 8.66
C ASP A 332 -2.27 -5.14 8.24
N GLY A 333 -2.39 -4.45 7.10
CA GLY A 333 -3.64 -3.96 6.52
C GLY A 333 -4.10 -2.62 7.10
N ASN A 334 -3.26 -1.94 7.89
CA ASN A 334 -3.43 -0.55 8.28
C ASN A 334 -2.33 0.29 7.62
N LEU A 335 -2.61 1.58 7.44
CA LEU A 335 -1.62 2.47 6.86
C LEU A 335 -0.71 3.05 7.95
N ASP A 336 0.57 3.16 7.62
CA ASP A 336 1.65 3.69 8.44
C ASP A 336 2.13 5.02 7.88
N VAL A 337 2.81 5.80 8.71
CA VAL A 337 3.43 7.06 8.31
C VAL A 337 4.94 6.94 8.36
N PHE A 338 5.60 7.27 7.24
CA PHE A 338 7.04 7.34 7.11
C PHE A 338 7.49 8.79 6.98
N ILE A 339 8.47 9.23 7.82
CA ILE A 339 9.08 10.56 7.74
C ILE A 339 10.60 10.41 7.92
N GLY A 340 11.37 11.05 7.03
CA GLY A 340 12.82 11.10 7.07
C GLY A 340 13.35 12.50 7.39
N GLU A 341 14.24 12.63 8.41
CA GLU A 341 14.97 13.88 8.71
C GLU A 341 16.15 14.06 7.75
N MET A 342 16.39 15.30 7.32
CA MET A 342 17.57 15.63 6.53
C MET A 342 18.85 15.68 7.39
N GLY A 343 19.96 15.32 6.75
CA GLY A 343 21.27 15.43 7.38
C GLY A 343 21.92 16.81 7.19
N ASN A 344 21.89 17.36 5.96
CA ASN A 344 22.41 18.68 5.65
C ASN A 344 21.62 19.36 4.51
N PRO A 345 20.97 20.51 4.74
CA PRO A 345 20.77 21.09 6.06
C PRO A 345 20.01 20.14 6.99
N GLY A 346 20.10 20.28 8.30
CA GLY A 346 19.30 19.51 9.25
C GLY A 346 20.09 18.88 10.38
N ALA A 347 19.73 17.64 10.76
CA ALA A 347 20.16 16.98 11.98
C ALA A 347 21.59 16.38 11.93
N GLY A 348 22.28 16.40 10.80
CA GLY A 348 23.62 15.82 10.63
C GLY A 348 23.61 14.31 10.88
N ASP A 349 24.63 13.83 11.59
CA ASP A 349 24.76 12.40 11.97
C ASP A 349 23.73 11.95 13.05
N LYS A 350 22.76 12.81 13.39
CA LYS A 350 21.65 12.47 14.27
C LYS A 350 20.31 12.41 13.53
N ALA A 351 20.34 12.57 12.21
CA ALA A 351 19.13 12.46 11.40
C ALA A 351 18.51 11.08 11.54
N ARG A 352 17.22 11.01 11.72
CA ARG A 352 16.47 9.77 11.95
C ARG A 352 15.43 9.55 10.88
N THR A 353 15.18 8.28 10.65
CA THR A 353 14.09 7.78 9.82
C THR A 353 13.02 7.23 10.75
N PHE A 354 11.86 7.88 10.79
CA PHE A 354 10.74 7.48 11.63
C PHE A 354 9.70 6.73 10.84
N ILE A 355 9.12 5.71 11.49
CA ILE A 355 7.91 5.03 11.06
C ILE A 355 6.94 5.03 12.23
N TRP A 356 5.70 5.43 11.97
CA TRP A 356 4.58 5.32 12.88
C TRP A 356 3.65 4.24 12.37
N PHE A 357 3.75 3.03 12.93
CA PHE A 357 2.86 1.92 12.62
C PHE A 357 1.46 2.22 13.15
N GLY A 358 0.47 2.27 12.25
CA GLY A 358 -0.90 2.63 12.54
C GLY A 358 -1.75 1.44 12.97
N ASP A 359 -2.75 1.68 13.83
CA ASP A 359 -3.75 0.66 14.23
C ASP A 359 -5.08 0.76 13.46
N GLY A 360 -5.13 1.60 12.44
CA GLY A 360 -6.34 1.90 11.68
C GLY A 360 -7.44 2.62 12.47
N LYS A 361 -7.11 3.17 13.67
CA LYS A 361 -8.03 3.88 14.59
C LYS A 361 -7.45 5.20 15.10
N GLY A 362 -6.34 5.67 14.49
CA GLY A 362 -5.67 6.92 14.84
C GLY A 362 -4.67 6.80 15.98
N SER A 363 -4.28 5.58 16.41
CA SER A 363 -3.17 5.36 17.33
C SER A 363 -1.96 4.83 16.58
N PHE A 364 -0.77 5.27 16.97
CA PHE A 364 0.46 4.95 16.27
C PHE A 364 1.55 4.47 17.22
N LYS A 365 2.31 3.46 16.79
CA LYS A 365 3.56 3.02 17.46
C LYS A 365 4.75 3.63 16.72
N GLU A 366 5.46 4.58 17.34
CA GLU A 366 6.66 5.17 16.78
C GLU A 366 7.85 4.19 16.84
N THR A 367 8.59 4.09 15.73
CA THR A 367 9.82 3.32 15.59
C THR A 367 10.84 4.14 14.82
N VAL A 368 12.14 3.98 15.15
CA VAL A 368 13.25 4.55 14.39
C VAL A 368 13.88 3.44 13.55
N ALA A 369 13.68 3.50 12.24
CA ALA A 369 14.22 2.52 11.30
C ALA A 369 15.72 2.73 11.04
N SER A 370 16.22 3.98 11.09
CA SER A 370 17.62 4.34 10.87
C SER A 370 18.01 5.60 11.61
N GLU A 371 19.27 5.71 12.01
CA GLU A 371 19.86 6.92 12.59
C GLU A 371 21.23 7.21 11.96
N GLY A 372 21.55 8.51 11.75
CA GLY A 372 22.81 8.98 11.18
C GLY A 372 22.83 9.06 9.65
N GLN A 373 21.80 8.58 8.97
CA GLN A 373 21.64 8.65 7.52
C GLN A 373 20.52 9.65 7.18
N GLY A 374 20.89 10.90 6.96
CA GLY A 374 19.89 11.90 6.59
C GLY A 374 19.27 11.62 5.22
N ILE A 375 17.97 11.80 5.12
CA ILE A 375 17.15 11.64 3.91
C ILE A 375 16.64 13.02 3.49
N HIS A 376 16.80 13.38 2.21
CA HIS A 376 16.13 14.55 1.63
C HIS A 376 14.84 14.15 0.94
N GLU A 377 14.92 13.13 0.10
CA GLU A 377 13.75 12.40 -0.40
C GLU A 377 13.95 10.92 -0.15
N GLY A 378 12.97 10.31 0.44
CA GLY A 378 12.83 8.87 0.58
C GLY A 378 11.58 8.40 -0.14
N LYS A 379 11.62 7.20 -0.66
CA LYS A 379 10.49 6.55 -1.32
C LYS A 379 10.35 5.13 -0.79
N LEU A 380 9.11 4.66 -0.76
CA LEU A 380 8.77 3.29 -0.41
C LEU A 380 8.51 2.47 -1.67
N GLY A 381 9.07 1.27 -1.75
CA GLY A 381 8.84 0.32 -2.84
C GLY A 381 9.50 -1.01 -2.60
N ASP A 382 9.11 -2.04 -3.34
CA ASP A 382 9.71 -3.38 -3.32
C ASP A 382 10.98 -3.37 -4.20
N LEU A 383 12.11 -2.97 -3.62
CA LEU A 383 13.35 -2.68 -4.34
C LEU A 383 14.24 -3.91 -4.56
N ASP A 384 13.92 -5.06 -3.94
CA ASP A 384 14.65 -6.32 -4.15
C ASP A 384 13.74 -7.49 -4.56
N GLY A 385 12.44 -7.23 -4.77
CA GLY A 385 11.49 -8.17 -5.34
C GLY A 385 10.99 -9.22 -4.36
N ASP A 386 11.13 -8.98 -3.05
CA ASP A 386 10.70 -9.94 -2.02
C ASP A 386 9.23 -9.72 -1.57
N GLY A 387 8.60 -8.61 -1.99
CA GLY A 387 7.21 -8.27 -1.75
C GLY A 387 6.97 -7.39 -0.54
N ASP A 388 8.00 -7.07 0.25
CA ASP A 388 7.93 -6.14 1.36
C ASP A 388 8.31 -4.72 0.90
N LEU A 389 7.79 -3.68 1.57
CA LEU A 389 8.14 -2.31 1.23
C LEU A 389 9.48 -1.90 1.84
N ASP A 390 10.45 -1.67 0.99
CA ASP A 390 11.76 -1.12 1.32
C ASP A 390 11.75 0.41 1.35
N ILE A 391 12.82 1.01 1.89
CA ILE A 391 13.00 2.45 1.94
C ILE A 391 14.20 2.86 1.09
N LEU A 392 13.97 3.56 -0.02
CA LEU A 392 15.01 4.32 -0.70
C LEU A 392 15.36 5.56 0.12
N MET A 393 16.63 5.70 0.52
CA MET A 393 17.12 6.81 1.34
C MET A 393 18.08 7.68 0.52
N LYS A 394 17.56 8.69 -0.15
CA LYS A 394 18.35 9.65 -0.91
C LYS A 394 18.67 10.90 -0.07
N PRO A 395 19.93 11.18 0.29
CA PRO A 395 20.32 12.43 0.96
C PRO A 395 20.31 13.60 -0.05
N TYR A 396 20.30 14.85 0.46
CA TYR A 396 20.61 16.02 -0.33
C TYR A 396 22.12 16.21 -0.49
N SER A 397 22.78 16.66 0.58
CA SER A 397 24.22 16.95 0.56
C SER A 397 24.98 16.39 1.77
N HIS A 398 24.32 15.57 2.61
CA HIS A 398 24.96 14.96 3.78
C HIS A 398 25.67 13.68 3.40
N ASN A 399 27.00 13.67 3.56
CA ASN A 399 27.87 12.53 3.22
C ASN A 399 27.72 12.05 1.77
N THR A 400 27.46 12.96 0.82
CA THR A 400 27.29 12.69 -0.60
C THR A 400 28.64 12.70 -1.37
N PRO A 401 28.74 11.97 -2.51
CA PRO A 401 27.67 11.18 -3.14
C PRO A 401 27.35 9.89 -2.39
N ARG A 402 26.06 9.63 -2.14
CA ARG A 402 25.60 8.45 -1.42
C ARG A 402 24.16 8.11 -1.80
N ILE A 403 23.86 6.82 -1.90
CA ILE A 403 22.51 6.26 -1.90
C ILE A 403 22.49 5.11 -0.92
N ASP A 404 21.43 5.03 -0.13
CA ASP A 404 21.15 3.92 0.76
C ASP A 404 19.77 3.33 0.46
N VAL A 405 19.63 2.04 0.70
CA VAL A 405 18.37 1.32 0.74
C VAL A 405 18.29 0.61 2.09
N LEU A 406 17.18 0.76 2.79
CA LEU A 406 16.84 -0.12 3.91
C LEU A 406 15.93 -1.20 3.38
N LEU A 407 16.45 -2.41 3.23
CA LEU A 407 15.66 -3.58 2.94
C LEU A 407 14.84 -3.96 4.16
N ASN A 408 13.55 -4.12 3.95
CA ASN A 408 12.61 -4.63 4.93
C ASN A 408 12.81 -6.15 5.01
N GLY A 409 13.27 -6.64 6.13
CA GLY A 409 13.44 -8.09 6.35
C GLY A 409 12.16 -8.75 6.86
N GLY A 410 11.01 -8.11 6.65
CA GLY A 410 9.75 -8.57 7.17
C GLY A 410 9.66 -8.51 8.70
N ARG A 411 8.55 -8.93 9.23
CA ARG A 411 8.40 -9.09 10.68
C ARG A 411 9.27 -10.25 11.17
N SER A 412 10.15 -10.01 12.13
CA SER A 412 10.97 -11.05 12.77
C SER A 412 10.10 -12.23 13.21
N ALA A 413 10.41 -13.43 12.72
CA ALA A 413 9.66 -14.65 12.97
C ALA A 413 9.67 -15.03 14.46
N ALA A 414 8.75 -14.49 15.23
CA ALA A 414 8.35 -15.01 16.52
C ALA A 414 7.08 -15.85 16.33
N GLY A 415 7.25 -17.15 16.03
CA GLY A 415 6.17 -18.15 15.93
C GLY A 415 5.02 -17.77 14.98
N PRO A 416 4.08 -18.62 14.64
CA PRO A 416 3.01 -18.24 13.72
C PRO A 416 2.32 -16.97 14.25
N ALA A 417 2.64 -15.82 13.65
CA ALA A 417 2.11 -14.53 14.03
C ALA A 417 0.62 -14.52 13.66
N VAL A 418 -0.23 -14.43 14.67
CA VAL A 418 -1.60 -13.99 14.45
C VAL A 418 -1.51 -12.49 14.23
N ALA A 419 -1.53 -12.03 12.96
CA ALA A 419 -1.60 -10.63 12.61
C ALA A 419 -2.82 -9.97 13.28
N GLU A 420 -2.71 -8.72 13.67
CA GLU A 420 -3.86 -7.97 14.23
C GLU A 420 -5.05 -8.04 13.26
N GLY A 421 -6.22 -8.30 13.80
CA GLY A 421 -7.41 -8.65 13.02
C GLY A 421 -7.59 -10.14 12.77
N GLY A 422 -6.71 -11.02 13.34
CA GLY A 422 -6.85 -12.48 13.29
C GLY A 422 -6.35 -13.12 12.00
N TRP A 423 -5.54 -12.44 11.20
CA TRP A 423 -4.86 -13.02 10.04
C TRP A 423 -3.65 -13.85 10.48
N GLN A 424 -3.43 -14.98 9.83
CA GLN A 424 -2.27 -15.86 9.93
C GLN A 424 -1.61 -15.92 8.56
N VAL A 425 -0.32 -15.62 8.50
CA VAL A 425 0.46 -15.74 7.27
C VAL A 425 0.76 -17.20 7.02
N LEU A 426 0.37 -17.72 5.86
CA LEU A 426 0.63 -19.10 5.43
C LEU A 426 1.89 -19.19 4.57
N PHE A 427 2.22 -18.12 3.84
CA PHE A 427 3.45 -18.01 3.05
C PHE A 427 3.84 -16.53 2.96
N ASP A 428 5.03 -16.22 3.42
CA ASP A 428 5.63 -14.88 3.50
C ASP A 428 6.83 -14.68 2.56
N GLY A 429 7.06 -15.63 1.66
CA GLY A 429 8.21 -15.57 0.75
C GLY A 429 9.50 -16.21 1.30
N THR A 430 9.56 -16.62 2.57
CA THR A 430 10.82 -17.05 3.21
C THR A 430 10.99 -18.56 3.24
N ASP A 431 9.96 -19.33 3.62
CA ASP A 431 10.08 -20.78 3.76
C ASP A 431 8.75 -21.54 3.55
N LEU A 432 8.83 -22.86 3.53
CA LEU A 432 7.68 -23.76 3.44
C LEU A 432 7.48 -24.56 4.73
N SER A 433 7.88 -24.02 5.88
CA SER A 433 7.81 -24.70 7.19
C SER A 433 6.37 -25.05 7.60
N GLN A 434 5.38 -24.27 7.17
CA GLN A 434 3.95 -24.49 7.41
C GLN A 434 3.32 -25.47 6.41
N TRP A 435 4.05 -25.92 5.40
CA TRP A 435 3.57 -26.72 4.29
C TRP A 435 4.06 -28.17 4.33
N GLN A 436 3.31 -29.04 3.66
CA GLN A 436 3.59 -30.48 3.55
C GLN A 436 3.15 -31.01 2.19
N ASN A 437 3.64 -32.18 1.81
CA ASN A 437 3.10 -32.93 0.69
C ASN A 437 1.83 -33.73 1.08
N ASP A 438 1.18 -34.39 0.12
CA ASP A 438 -0.03 -35.19 0.32
C ASP A 438 0.14 -36.42 1.25
N SER A 439 1.34 -36.71 1.68
CA SER A 439 1.66 -37.79 2.65
C SER A 439 2.11 -37.24 4.02
N GLY A 440 2.05 -35.94 4.25
CA GLY A 440 2.45 -35.27 5.51
C GLY A 440 3.96 -35.04 5.65
N GLY A 441 4.73 -35.33 4.60
CA GLY A 441 6.19 -35.07 4.56
C GLY A 441 6.49 -33.66 4.08
N LYS A 442 7.79 -33.35 3.94
CA LYS A 442 8.22 -32.06 3.37
C LYS A 442 7.62 -31.85 1.97
N PRO A 443 7.33 -30.61 1.58
CA PRO A 443 6.96 -30.29 0.20
C PRO A 443 7.98 -30.83 -0.81
N SER A 444 7.52 -31.15 -2.01
CA SER A 444 8.41 -31.55 -3.10
C SER A 444 9.38 -30.41 -3.44
N PRO A 445 10.62 -30.71 -3.84
CA PRO A 445 11.59 -29.71 -4.29
C PRO A 445 11.16 -28.99 -5.59
N GLY A 446 10.07 -29.40 -6.21
CA GLY A 446 9.47 -28.70 -7.34
C GLY A 446 8.61 -27.47 -6.93
N TRP A 447 8.34 -27.28 -5.63
CA TRP A 447 7.87 -26.03 -5.10
C TRP A 447 9.09 -25.23 -4.64
N VAL A 448 9.43 -24.19 -5.37
CA VAL A 448 10.63 -23.36 -5.13
C VAL A 448 10.22 -21.96 -4.70
N ILE A 449 11.06 -21.33 -3.89
CA ILE A 449 10.90 -19.92 -3.53
C ILE A 449 11.91 -19.15 -4.36
N GLU A 450 11.42 -18.27 -5.20
CA GLU A 450 12.21 -17.41 -6.08
C GLU A 450 11.79 -15.96 -5.83
N ASN A 451 12.68 -15.14 -5.29
CA ASN A 451 12.44 -13.73 -4.99
C ASN A 451 11.14 -13.50 -4.17
N GLY A 452 11.00 -14.23 -3.07
CA GLY A 452 9.83 -14.12 -2.20
C GLY A 452 8.53 -14.76 -2.75
N VAL A 453 8.57 -15.33 -3.95
CA VAL A 453 7.43 -15.91 -4.64
C VAL A 453 7.49 -17.43 -4.59
N LEU A 454 6.39 -18.08 -4.24
CA LEU A 454 6.25 -19.52 -4.36
C LEU A 454 5.95 -19.91 -5.81
N ALA A 455 6.93 -20.45 -6.48
CA ALA A 455 6.85 -20.87 -7.87
C ALA A 455 6.75 -22.40 -7.99
N ARG A 456 5.92 -22.85 -8.94
CA ARG A 456 5.82 -24.27 -9.29
C ARG A 456 6.81 -24.61 -10.40
N SER A 457 7.72 -25.56 -10.16
CA SER A 457 8.59 -26.23 -11.14
C SER A 457 8.00 -27.57 -11.61
N PRO A 458 8.50 -28.16 -12.71
CA PRO A 458 8.01 -29.47 -13.18
C PRO A 458 8.08 -30.56 -12.10
N ASN A 459 6.99 -31.34 -11.99
CA ASN A 459 6.81 -32.43 -11.02
C ASN A 459 6.78 -31.98 -9.54
N ALA A 460 6.24 -30.79 -9.28
CA ALA A 460 6.08 -30.27 -7.93
C ALA A 460 5.08 -31.09 -7.08
N GLY A 461 4.06 -31.68 -7.72
CA GLY A 461 2.97 -32.35 -7.01
C GLY A 461 2.09 -31.34 -6.27
N MET A 462 1.24 -31.84 -5.38
CA MET A 462 0.40 -30.98 -4.54
C MET A 462 1.20 -30.48 -3.33
N ILE A 463 0.88 -29.26 -2.87
CA ILE A 463 1.38 -28.71 -1.59
C ILE A 463 0.20 -28.35 -0.70
N TRP A 464 0.28 -28.64 0.59
CA TRP A 464 -0.81 -28.51 1.56
C TRP A 464 -0.33 -27.83 2.83
N THR A 465 -1.20 -27.05 3.47
CA THR A 465 -0.94 -26.58 4.83
C THR A 465 -0.83 -27.74 5.80
N LYS A 466 0.03 -27.64 6.83
CA LYS A 466 0.05 -28.59 7.95
C LYS A 466 -1.17 -28.42 8.84
N GLU A 467 -1.58 -27.17 9.05
CA GLU A 467 -2.78 -26.79 9.80
C GLU A 467 -4.04 -27.02 8.97
N ARG A 468 -5.17 -27.24 9.67
CA ARG A 468 -6.49 -27.40 9.10
C ARG A 468 -7.36 -26.20 9.48
N PHE A 469 -8.19 -25.74 8.55
CA PHE A 469 -9.01 -24.54 8.72
C PHE A 469 -10.48 -24.87 8.48
N GLY A 470 -11.35 -24.32 9.35
CA GLY A 470 -12.80 -24.45 9.27
C GLY A 470 -13.45 -23.30 8.51
N ASP A 471 -13.92 -22.31 9.24
CA ASP A 471 -14.42 -21.04 8.69
C ASP A 471 -13.28 -20.03 8.62
N PHE A 472 -13.12 -19.36 7.47
CA PHE A 472 -11.98 -18.48 7.25
C PHE A 472 -12.22 -17.48 6.10
N ILE A 473 -11.34 -16.47 6.04
CA ILE A 473 -11.04 -15.70 4.84
C ILE A 473 -9.61 -16.06 4.43
N LEU A 474 -9.40 -16.56 3.21
CA LEU A 474 -8.10 -16.78 2.59
C LEU A 474 -7.87 -15.69 1.56
N ASP A 475 -6.72 -15.04 1.65
CA ASP A 475 -6.34 -13.93 0.80
C ASP A 475 -4.95 -14.20 0.21
N LEU A 476 -4.78 -13.99 -1.10
CA LEU A 476 -3.52 -14.26 -1.79
C LEU A 476 -3.47 -13.59 -3.15
N GLU A 477 -2.27 -13.51 -3.70
CA GLU A 477 -2.04 -13.14 -5.09
C GLU A 477 -1.51 -14.31 -5.89
N LEU A 478 -1.99 -14.44 -7.11
CA LEU A 478 -1.57 -15.50 -8.03
C LEU A 478 -1.31 -14.96 -9.43
N LYS A 479 -0.33 -15.57 -10.11
CA LYS A 479 -0.06 -15.41 -11.54
C LYS A 479 0.00 -16.81 -12.16
N THR A 480 -0.58 -17.00 -13.35
CA THR A 480 -0.62 -18.32 -14.00
C THR A 480 -0.49 -18.21 -15.52
N GLU A 481 0.13 -19.23 -16.10
CA GLU A 481 0.18 -19.45 -17.55
C GLU A 481 -0.78 -20.56 -18.02
N GLY A 482 -1.56 -21.16 -17.10
CA GLY A 482 -2.48 -22.24 -17.46
C GLY A 482 -3.21 -22.87 -16.29
N ASN A 483 -3.34 -24.18 -16.29
CA ASN A 483 -4.16 -24.91 -15.34
C ASN A 483 -3.46 -25.15 -14.00
N SER A 484 -4.14 -24.77 -12.91
CA SER A 484 -3.81 -25.04 -11.52
C SER A 484 -5.09 -24.95 -10.67
N GLY A 485 -5.00 -25.03 -9.34
CA GLY A 485 -6.15 -24.94 -8.44
C GLY A 485 -5.75 -24.56 -7.03
N ILE A 486 -6.64 -23.83 -6.35
CA ILE A 486 -6.57 -23.55 -4.92
C ILE A 486 -7.60 -24.46 -4.24
N PHE A 487 -7.13 -25.36 -3.39
CA PHE A 487 -7.98 -26.24 -2.61
C PHE A 487 -8.16 -25.74 -1.19
N PHE A 488 -9.34 -25.96 -0.63
CA PHE A 488 -9.59 -25.68 0.79
C PHE A 488 -10.61 -26.67 1.39
N ARG A 489 -10.63 -26.71 2.72
CA ARG A 489 -11.44 -27.68 3.50
C ARG A 489 -11.22 -29.11 3.03
N THR A 490 -10.02 -29.43 2.54
CA THR A 490 -9.66 -30.75 2.04
C THR A 490 -9.39 -31.70 3.20
N ASP A 491 -10.27 -32.69 3.38
CA ASP A 491 -10.15 -33.68 4.46
C ASP A 491 -9.08 -34.73 4.17
N ASN A 492 -8.97 -35.16 2.91
CA ASN A 492 -7.96 -36.13 2.46
C ASN A 492 -7.17 -35.59 1.25
N PRO A 493 -5.94 -35.11 1.45
CA PRO A 493 -5.07 -34.62 0.37
C PRO A 493 -4.89 -35.59 -0.82
N LYS A 494 -4.92 -36.90 -0.59
CA LYS A 494 -4.77 -37.92 -1.65
C LYS A 494 -6.02 -38.10 -2.50
N ASP A 495 -7.16 -37.65 -2.04
CA ASP A 495 -8.45 -37.68 -2.80
C ASP A 495 -9.10 -36.28 -2.74
N CYS A 496 -8.27 -35.25 -2.98
CA CYS A 496 -8.59 -33.84 -2.76
C CYS A 496 -9.86 -33.41 -3.52
N VAL A 497 -10.04 -33.85 -4.75
CA VAL A 497 -11.21 -33.54 -5.59
C VAL A 497 -12.51 -34.04 -5.00
N GLN A 498 -12.48 -35.14 -4.22
CA GLN A 498 -13.67 -35.75 -3.65
C GLN A 498 -13.90 -35.36 -2.17
N THR A 499 -12.91 -34.72 -1.55
CA THR A 499 -12.95 -34.41 -0.11
C THR A 499 -12.64 -32.95 0.22
N GLY A 500 -12.42 -32.12 -0.81
CA GLY A 500 -12.13 -30.69 -0.70
C GLY A 500 -12.86 -29.90 -1.78
N ILE A 501 -12.78 -28.59 -1.67
CA ILE A 501 -13.34 -27.64 -2.64
C ILE A 501 -12.19 -27.00 -3.39
N GLU A 502 -12.27 -27.02 -4.71
CA GLU A 502 -11.28 -26.43 -5.59
C GLU A 502 -11.78 -25.13 -6.21
N ILE A 503 -10.99 -24.07 -6.09
CA ILE A 503 -11.14 -22.88 -6.92
C ILE A 503 -10.20 -23.01 -8.09
N GLN A 504 -10.79 -23.06 -9.28
CA GLN A 504 -10.05 -23.19 -10.52
C GLN A 504 -9.10 -22.03 -10.74
N VAL A 505 -7.85 -22.32 -11.05
CA VAL A 505 -6.86 -21.36 -11.56
C VAL A 505 -6.63 -21.67 -13.04
N TYR A 506 -6.90 -20.71 -13.89
CA TYR A 506 -6.74 -20.89 -15.34
C TYR A 506 -6.45 -19.53 -16.01
N LYS A 507 -5.97 -19.58 -17.24
CA LYS A 507 -5.86 -18.36 -18.06
C LYS A 507 -7.24 -17.82 -18.44
N ARG A 508 -7.27 -16.55 -18.83
CA ARG A 508 -8.49 -15.85 -19.26
C ARG A 508 -9.24 -16.62 -20.37
N VAL A 509 -10.55 -16.59 -20.29
CA VAL A 509 -11.45 -17.17 -21.29
C VAL A 509 -12.50 -16.13 -21.72
N ASP A 510 -13.02 -16.25 -22.94
CA ASP A 510 -14.04 -15.31 -23.45
C ASP A 510 -15.39 -15.44 -22.71
N LYS A 511 -15.71 -16.62 -22.22
CA LYS A 511 -16.98 -16.92 -21.55
C LYS A 511 -16.76 -17.76 -20.30
N PRO A 512 -17.17 -17.29 -19.13
CA PRO A 512 -17.08 -18.05 -17.89
C PRO A 512 -17.78 -19.42 -17.95
N SER A 513 -17.16 -20.41 -17.33
CA SER A 513 -17.67 -21.77 -17.15
C SER A 513 -17.25 -22.30 -15.78
N THR A 514 -17.70 -23.48 -15.41
CA THR A 514 -17.26 -24.17 -14.18
C THR A 514 -15.78 -24.57 -14.18
N HIS A 515 -15.05 -24.28 -15.26
CA HIS A 515 -13.62 -24.54 -15.44
C HIS A 515 -12.81 -23.26 -15.69
N SER A 516 -13.44 -22.10 -15.56
CA SER A 516 -12.77 -20.79 -15.68
C SER A 516 -12.07 -20.41 -14.38
N CYS A 517 -11.08 -19.54 -14.45
CA CYS A 517 -10.43 -19.01 -13.26
C CYS A 517 -11.45 -18.41 -12.27
N GLY A 518 -11.29 -18.72 -10.99
CA GLY A 518 -12.23 -18.31 -9.94
C GLY A 518 -13.52 -19.12 -9.84
N ALA A 519 -13.76 -20.11 -10.71
CA ALA A 519 -14.88 -21.03 -10.57
C ALA A 519 -14.73 -21.92 -9.34
N VAL A 520 -15.85 -22.26 -8.68
CA VAL A 520 -15.88 -23.48 -7.86
C VAL A 520 -15.92 -24.64 -8.84
N TYR A 521 -14.78 -25.31 -8.99
CA TYR A 521 -14.50 -26.24 -10.06
C TYR A 521 -15.59 -27.31 -10.22
N ASP A 522 -16.06 -27.46 -11.45
CA ASP A 522 -17.12 -28.41 -11.87
C ASP A 522 -18.49 -28.19 -11.17
N ALA A 523 -18.62 -27.17 -10.32
CA ALA A 523 -19.85 -26.89 -9.55
C ALA A 523 -20.52 -25.55 -9.90
N LEU A 524 -19.78 -24.44 -9.92
CA LEU A 524 -20.35 -23.11 -10.15
C LEU A 524 -19.38 -22.21 -10.92
N ALA A 525 -19.86 -21.69 -12.06
CA ALA A 525 -19.12 -20.73 -12.86
C ALA A 525 -19.08 -19.35 -12.18
N PRO A 526 -17.98 -18.57 -12.34
CA PRO A 526 -17.96 -17.19 -11.90
C PRO A 526 -18.96 -16.33 -12.70
N SER A 527 -19.53 -15.33 -12.08
CA SER A 527 -20.49 -14.41 -12.70
C SER A 527 -19.85 -13.51 -13.77
N LYS A 528 -18.54 -13.26 -13.65
CA LYS A 528 -17.72 -12.44 -14.55
C LYS A 528 -16.35 -13.08 -14.76
N GLU A 529 -15.73 -12.81 -15.91
CA GLU A 529 -14.32 -13.12 -16.14
C GLU A 529 -13.45 -11.95 -15.69
N MET A 530 -12.62 -12.18 -14.67
CA MET A 530 -11.79 -11.16 -14.05
C MET A 530 -10.29 -11.43 -14.17
N THR A 531 -9.89 -12.51 -14.84
CA THR A 531 -8.49 -12.95 -14.97
C THR A 531 -7.67 -11.97 -15.81
N ARG A 532 -6.49 -11.60 -15.33
CA ARG A 532 -5.47 -10.85 -16.05
C ARG A 532 -4.34 -11.81 -16.42
N ASP A 533 -4.22 -12.14 -17.71
CA ASP A 533 -3.21 -13.10 -18.18
C ASP A 533 -1.81 -12.51 -18.00
N GLY A 534 -0.88 -13.31 -17.46
CA GLY A 534 0.51 -12.93 -17.25
C GLY A 534 0.74 -11.88 -16.14
N GLN A 535 -0.31 -11.43 -15.48
CA GLN A 535 -0.25 -10.45 -14.40
C GLN A 535 -0.63 -11.08 -13.05
N TRP A 536 -0.30 -10.40 -11.97
CA TRP A 536 -0.78 -10.77 -10.65
C TRP A 536 -2.29 -10.54 -10.54
N ASN A 537 -2.99 -11.51 -9.99
CA ASN A 537 -4.41 -11.47 -9.74
C ASN A 537 -4.64 -11.65 -8.25
N HIS A 538 -5.24 -10.67 -7.61
CA HIS A 538 -5.64 -10.76 -6.21
C HIS A 538 -6.94 -11.56 -6.07
N ILE A 539 -6.97 -12.53 -5.16
CA ILE A 539 -8.13 -13.35 -4.89
C ILE A 539 -8.37 -13.49 -3.37
N THR A 540 -9.60 -13.23 -2.96
CA THR A 540 -10.07 -13.42 -1.60
C THR A 540 -11.17 -14.47 -1.58
N ILE A 541 -10.99 -15.55 -0.81
CA ILE A 541 -11.94 -16.65 -0.65
C ILE A 541 -12.49 -16.60 0.77
N THR A 542 -13.79 -16.33 0.92
CA THR A 542 -14.49 -16.42 2.21
C THR A 542 -15.26 -17.75 2.27
N ALA A 543 -14.93 -18.59 3.24
CA ALA A 543 -15.64 -19.83 3.54
C ALA A 543 -16.20 -19.77 4.97
N LYS A 544 -17.51 -19.61 5.10
CA LYS A 544 -18.19 -19.51 6.40
C LYS A 544 -19.41 -20.42 6.41
N ASP A 545 -19.47 -21.35 7.34
CA ASP A 545 -20.50 -22.38 7.37
C ASP A 545 -20.65 -23.06 6.00
N ASN A 546 -21.80 -22.89 5.35
CA ASN A 546 -22.11 -23.41 4.02
C ASN A 546 -21.87 -22.39 2.89
N LYS A 547 -21.46 -21.18 3.22
CA LYS A 547 -21.29 -20.11 2.24
C LYS A 547 -19.86 -20.02 1.76
N ILE A 548 -19.73 -19.84 0.44
CA ILE A 548 -18.45 -19.55 -0.21
C ILE A 548 -18.62 -18.29 -1.04
N GLY A 549 -17.85 -17.28 -0.71
CA GLY A 549 -17.72 -16.05 -1.49
C GLY A 549 -16.33 -15.95 -2.10
N ILE A 550 -16.23 -15.49 -3.36
CA ILE A 550 -14.95 -15.21 -4.00
C ILE A 550 -14.98 -13.81 -4.58
N VAL A 551 -13.98 -13.02 -4.20
CA VAL A 551 -13.66 -11.73 -4.80
C VAL A 551 -12.37 -11.88 -5.58
N MET A 552 -12.35 -11.46 -6.83
CA MET A 552 -11.16 -11.49 -7.68
C MET A 552 -10.95 -10.12 -8.31
N ASN A 553 -9.77 -9.55 -8.13
CA ASN A 553 -9.40 -8.21 -8.61
C ASN A 553 -10.43 -7.13 -8.24
N GLY A 554 -10.93 -7.18 -6.98
CA GLY A 554 -11.91 -6.22 -6.43
C GLY A 554 -13.38 -6.52 -6.73
N GLU A 555 -13.69 -7.53 -7.59
CA GLU A 555 -15.07 -7.86 -7.97
C GLU A 555 -15.53 -9.20 -7.37
N GLN A 556 -16.71 -9.21 -6.75
CA GLN A 556 -17.32 -10.46 -6.30
C GLN A 556 -17.81 -11.29 -7.49
N ILE A 557 -17.22 -12.47 -7.65
CA ILE A 557 -17.51 -13.37 -8.79
C ILE A 557 -18.25 -14.65 -8.40
N ILE A 558 -18.21 -15.05 -7.12
CA ILE A 558 -18.94 -16.21 -6.57
C ILE A 558 -19.68 -15.81 -5.29
N ASP A 559 -20.93 -16.23 -5.19
CA ASP A 559 -21.75 -16.32 -3.96
C ASP A 559 -22.47 -17.66 -3.99
N MET A 560 -21.92 -18.63 -3.27
CA MET A 560 -22.37 -20.04 -3.29
C MET A 560 -22.89 -20.49 -1.93
N ASP A 561 -24.02 -21.20 -1.93
CA ASP A 561 -24.51 -21.94 -0.77
C ASP A 561 -24.43 -23.45 -1.03
N LEU A 562 -23.49 -24.13 -0.38
CA LEU A 562 -23.28 -25.58 -0.52
C LEU A 562 -24.52 -26.41 -0.20
N ASN A 563 -25.44 -25.92 0.62
CA ASN A 563 -26.70 -26.60 0.95
C ASN A 563 -27.60 -26.81 -0.28
N ARG A 564 -27.37 -26.08 -1.36
CA ARG A 564 -28.10 -26.27 -2.61
C ARG A 564 -27.65 -27.51 -3.38
N TRP A 565 -26.42 -27.99 -3.18
CA TRP A 565 -25.87 -29.20 -3.81
C TRP A 565 -26.22 -30.43 -2.98
N THR A 566 -27.47 -30.87 -3.07
CA THR A 566 -28.06 -31.94 -2.24
C THR A 566 -27.87 -33.33 -2.83
N GLU A 567 -27.54 -33.44 -4.12
CA GLU A 567 -27.41 -34.72 -4.85
C GLU A 567 -25.99 -34.88 -5.39
N PRO A 568 -25.36 -36.05 -5.21
CA PRO A 568 -24.09 -36.36 -5.83
C PRO A 568 -24.18 -36.30 -7.36
N GLY A 569 -23.15 -35.75 -8.00
CA GLY A 569 -23.01 -35.73 -9.46
C GLY A 569 -23.93 -34.75 -10.21
N ILE A 570 -24.69 -33.90 -9.52
CA ILE A 570 -25.65 -32.97 -10.15
C ILE A 570 -25.44 -31.54 -9.65
N ASN A 571 -25.41 -30.60 -10.57
CA ASN A 571 -25.41 -29.16 -10.28
C ASN A 571 -26.85 -28.64 -10.18
N PRO A 572 -27.25 -28.02 -9.05
CA PRO A 572 -28.65 -27.61 -8.83
C PRO A 572 -29.04 -26.38 -9.64
N THR A 573 -28.09 -25.68 -10.23
CA THR A 573 -28.32 -24.45 -11.01
C THR A 573 -28.91 -24.73 -12.39
N ASP A 574 -28.47 -25.79 -13.05
CA ASP A 574 -28.81 -26.09 -14.43
C ASP A 574 -29.04 -27.60 -14.71
N GLY A 575 -28.91 -28.43 -13.67
CA GLY A 575 -29.06 -29.89 -13.79
C GLY A 575 -27.89 -30.59 -14.51
N SER A 576 -26.79 -29.85 -14.77
CA SER A 576 -25.59 -30.46 -15.39
C SER A 576 -24.92 -31.45 -14.46
N LYS A 577 -24.18 -32.40 -15.05
CA LYS A 577 -23.41 -33.36 -14.27
C LYS A 577 -22.12 -32.75 -13.75
N ASN A 578 -21.77 -33.11 -12.52
CA ASN A 578 -20.47 -32.88 -11.94
C ASN A 578 -19.79 -34.17 -11.51
N LYS A 579 -18.52 -34.13 -11.14
CA LYS A 579 -17.71 -35.31 -10.80
C LYS A 579 -17.79 -35.75 -9.34
N PHE A 580 -18.52 -35.05 -8.47
CA PHE A 580 -18.52 -35.29 -7.03
C PHE A 580 -19.37 -36.54 -6.69
N ARG A 581 -18.75 -37.52 -6.01
CA ARG A 581 -19.42 -38.76 -5.57
C ARG A 581 -20.25 -38.56 -4.30
N THR A 582 -20.04 -37.43 -3.61
CA THR A 582 -20.77 -37.00 -2.41
C THR A 582 -21.40 -35.65 -2.68
N ALA A 583 -22.59 -35.39 -2.16
CA ALA A 583 -23.23 -34.10 -2.25
C ALA A 583 -22.36 -33.02 -1.55
N LEU A 584 -22.16 -31.83 -2.17
CA LEU A 584 -21.26 -30.82 -1.59
C LEU A 584 -21.75 -30.30 -0.22
N LYS A 585 -23.07 -30.36 0.04
CA LYS A 585 -23.61 -30.04 1.38
C LYS A 585 -23.03 -30.93 2.48
N ASP A 586 -22.60 -32.16 2.15
CA ASP A 586 -22.09 -33.15 3.08
C ASP A 586 -20.55 -33.19 3.14
N PHE A 587 -19.85 -32.33 2.39
CA PHE A 587 -18.40 -32.18 2.47
C PHE A 587 -18.00 -31.63 3.86
N LYS A 588 -16.82 -32.00 4.34
CA LYS A 588 -16.28 -31.48 5.60
C LYS A 588 -16.16 -29.94 5.56
N ARG A 589 -16.37 -29.32 6.73
CA ARG A 589 -16.24 -27.87 6.87
C ARG A 589 -14.88 -27.44 7.40
N GLU A 590 -13.99 -28.40 7.62
CA GLU A 590 -12.62 -28.19 8.06
C GLU A 590 -11.67 -29.09 7.27
N GLY A 591 -10.53 -28.57 6.90
CA GLY A 591 -9.51 -29.31 6.14
C GLY A 591 -8.31 -28.47 5.79
N HIS A 592 -7.40 -29.08 5.04
CA HIS A 592 -6.19 -28.42 4.57
C HIS A 592 -6.50 -27.42 3.45
N ILE A 593 -5.65 -26.40 3.32
CA ILE A 593 -5.53 -25.56 2.14
C ILE A 593 -4.38 -26.08 1.30
N GLY A 594 -4.51 -26.03 -0.03
CA GLY A 594 -3.45 -26.53 -0.90
C GLY A 594 -3.45 -25.91 -2.28
N PHE A 595 -2.30 -26.05 -2.96
CA PHE A 595 -2.10 -25.59 -4.32
C PHE A 595 -1.75 -26.77 -5.25
N GLN A 596 -2.28 -26.69 -6.47
CA GLN A 596 -2.20 -27.80 -7.42
C GLN A 596 -1.04 -27.62 -8.40
N ASP A 597 -0.23 -28.67 -8.56
CA ASP A 597 0.57 -28.88 -9.76
C ASP A 597 -0.25 -29.58 -10.85
N HIS A 598 -0.63 -28.85 -11.87
CA HIS A 598 -1.31 -29.39 -13.06
C HIS A 598 -0.49 -29.18 -14.35
N GLY A 599 0.80 -28.97 -14.23
CA GLY A 599 1.73 -28.90 -15.37
C GLY A 599 1.99 -27.48 -15.90
N ALA A 600 1.14 -26.50 -15.62
CA ALA A 600 1.38 -25.10 -15.98
C ALA A 600 2.22 -24.38 -14.93
N ASN A 601 2.90 -23.32 -15.34
CA ASN A 601 3.57 -22.43 -14.41
C ASN A 601 2.52 -21.66 -13.60
N VAL A 602 2.73 -21.62 -12.29
CA VAL A 602 1.94 -20.84 -11.35
C VAL A 602 2.87 -20.23 -10.31
N TRP A 603 2.57 -19.01 -9.93
CA TRP A 603 3.28 -18.25 -8.92
C TRP A 603 2.29 -17.73 -7.89
N LEU A 604 2.66 -17.79 -6.63
CA LEU A 604 1.84 -17.40 -5.48
C LEU A 604 2.66 -16.53 -4.55
N ARG A 605 2.04 -15.48 -3.99
CA ARG A 605 2.64 -14.63 -2.98
C ARG A 605 1.58 -14.12 -2.01
N ASN A 606 1.99 -13.54 -0.89
CA ASN A 606 1.11 -12.89 0.09
C ASN A 606 -0.04 -13.80 0.55
N VAL A 607 0.28 -15.09 0.82
CA VAL A 607 -0.75 -16.07 1.19
C VAL A 607 -1.03 -15.97 2.68
N ARG A 608 -2.22 -15.46 3.03
CA ARG A 608 -2.64 -15.28 4.41
C ARG A 608 -4.08 -15.76 4.64
N ILE A 609 -4.37 -16.16 5.85
CA ILE A 609 -5.69 -16.66 6.25
C ILE A 609 -6.17 -16.02 7.53
N LYS A 610 -7.46 -15.74 7.62
CA LYS A 610 -8.13 -15.26 8.82
C LYS A 610 -9.19 -16.26 9.23
N PRO A 611 -9.02 -17.03 10.31
CA PRO A 611 -10.08 -17.82 10.92
C PRO A 611 -11.26 -16.92 11.36
N LEU A 612 -12.49 -17.40 11.17
CA LEU A 612 -13.73 -16.66 11.46
C LEU A 612 -14.45 -17.19 12.69
#